data_b7b9fd9815ada1b79d87f94631260a95
#
_entry.id   b7b9fd9815ada1b79d87f94631260a95
#
_cell.length_a   1.000
_cell.length_b   1.000
_cell.length_c   1.000
_cell.angle_alpha   90.00
_cell.angle_beta   90.00
_cell.angle_gamma   90.00
#
_symmetry.space_group_name_H-M   'P 1'
#
loop_
_entity.id
_entity.type
_entity.pdbx_description
1 polymer ?
#
loop_
_entity_poly.entity_id
_entity_poly.type
_entity_poly.pdbx_seq_one_letter_code
_entity_poly.pdbx_strand_id
1 'polypeptide(L)'
;TQQYLARLKKDFNYQPEQLLVLVSAAKQELYLVQNGKVTATYKVSTSKKGIGSKAGSDKTPPGIHRIKEKFGEGAKIGAIFKARAYIGREAEIITEPISVNSDDVTTRIMWLEGLEPGINKGEGIDSYKRYIYIHGTPEEGLIGQPASHGCIRMLNKEVIEVFNKLPIGTLVVVLDDL
;
A
#
# COMPACT_ATOMS: atom_id res chain seq x y z
N THR A 1 8.23 16.86 4.07
CA THR A 1 8.17 15.77 5.09
C THR A 1 7.88 16.31 6.49
N GLN A 2 8.57 17.37 6.93
CA GLN A 2 8.35 17.98 8.24
C GLN A 2 6.92 18.50 8.43
N GLN A 3 6.32 19.06 7.38
CA GLN A 3 4.94 19.54 7.40
C GLN A 3 3.95 18.40 7.67
N TYR A 4 4.17 17.24 7.04
CA TYR A 4 3.32 16.07 7.27
C TYR A 4 3.47 15.53 8.69
N LEU A 5 4.69 15.45 9.21
CA LEU A 5 4.91 15.00 10.58
C LEU A 5 4.18 15.87 11.60
N ALA A 6 4.27 17.19 11.45
CA ALA A 6 3.59 18.13 12.33
C ALA A 6 2.07 17.95 12.26
N ARG A 7 1.54 17.80 11.06
CA ARG A 7 0.11 17.60 10.84
C ARG A 7 -0.38 16.27 11.42
N LEU A 8 0.39 15.19 11.24
CA LEU A 8 0.06 13.88 11.77
C LEU A 8 -0.04 13.90 13.30
N LYS A 9 0.90 14.62 13.96
CA LYS A 9 0.86 14.78 15.41
C LYS A 9 -0.37 15.57 15.86
N LYS A 10 -0.66 16.66 15.18
CA LYS A 10 -1.75 17.56 15.55
C LYS A 10 -3.12 16.96 15.28
N ASP A 11 -3.34 16.44 14.08
CA ASP A 11 -4.68 16.08 13.61
C ASP A 11 -5.00 14.59 13.77
N PHE A 12 -3.99 13.72 13.86
CA PHE A 12 -4.16 12.28 13.89
C PHE A 12 -3.52 11.60 15.09
N ASN A 13 -3.12 12.39 16.09
CA ASN A 13 -2.54 11.90 17.35
C ASN A 13 -1.34 10.94 17.14
N TYR A 14 -0.55 11.21 16.10
CA TYR A 14 0.63 10.41 15.81
C TYR A 14 1.72 10.67 16.84
N GLN A 15 2.29 9.58 17.38
CA GLN A 15 3.42 9.63 18.29
C GLN A 15 4.68 9.18 17.55
N PRO A 16 5.80 9.90 17.64
CA PRO A 16 7.02 9.58 16.88
C PRO A 16 7.57 8.17 17.08
N GLU A 17 7.36 7.58 18.25
CA GLU A 17 7.78 6.21 18.54
C GLU A 17 6.95 5.14 17.80
N GLN A 18 5.79 5.50 17.26
CA GLN A 18 4.99 4.62 16.43
C GLN A 18 5.59 4.55 15.03
N LEU A 19 5.46 3.38 14.38
CA LEU A 19 5.82 3.27 12.97
C LEU A 19 4.87 4.10 12.11
N LEU A 20 5.44 4.76 11.12
CA LEU A 20 4.74 5.51 10.09
C LEU A 20 5.18 4.95 8.74
N VAL A 21 4.25 4.81 7.82
CA VAL A 21 4.56 4.40 6.45
C VAL A 21 4.50 5.60 5.52
N LEU A 22 5.56 5.81 4.76
CA LEU A 22 5.57 6.78 3.66
C LEU A 22 5.73 6.01 2.35
N VAL A 23 4.89 6.34 1.37
CA VAL A 23 4.98 5.75 0.03
C VAL A 23 5.29 6.86 -0.96
N SER A 24 6.40 6.72 -1.70
CA SER A 24 6.80 7.65 -2.75
C SER A 24 6.43 7.07 -4.11
N ALA A 25 5.50 7.71 -4.80
CA ALA A 25 5.17 7.32 -6.18
C ALA A 25 6.31 7.67 -7.13
N ALA A 26 6.99 8.79 -6.89
CA ALA A 26 8.13 9.19 -7.74
C ALA A 26 9.26 8.17 -7.70
N LYS A 27 9.58 7.64 -6.52
CA LYS A 27 10.69 6.69 -6.34
C LYS A 27 10.26 5.23 -6.35
N GLN A 28 8.95 4.96 -6.34
CA GLN A 28 8.41 3.61 -6.23
C GLN A 28 9.00 2.87 -5.03
N GLU A 29 8.95 3.53 -3.88
CA GLU A 29 9.49 3.03 -2.61
C GLU A 29 8.51 3.26 -1.48
N LEU A 30 8.56 2.36 -0.51
CA LEU A 30 7.83 2.44 0.75
C LEU A 30 8.85 2.50 1.88
N TYR A 31 8.67 3.48 2.78
CA TYR A 31 9.57 3.69 3.91
C TYR A 31 8.83 3.44 5.21
N LEU A 32 9.48 2.73 6.13
CA LEU A 32 9.05 2.68 7.52
C LEU A 32 9.84 3.76 8.27
N VAL A 33 9.11 4.62 8.97
CA VAL A 33 9.69 5.74 9.70
C VAL A 33 9.35 5.61 11.18
N GLN A 34 10.34 5.81 12.04
CA GLN A 34 10.15 5.79 13.49
C GLN A 34 11.13 6.78 14.11
N ASN A 35 10.64 7.57 15.04
CA ASN A 35 11.44 8.64 15.69
C ASN A 35 12.11 9.58 14.66
N GLY A 36 11.41 9.89 13.57
CA GLY A 36 11.89 10.77 12.52
C GLY A 36 12.95 10.17 11.60
N LYS A 37 13.22 8.87 11.73
CA LYS A 37 14.24 8.19 10.91
C LYS A 37 13.64 7.07 10.08
N VAL A 38 14.13 6.90 8.85
CA VAL A 38 13.79 5.75 8.01
C VAL A 38 14.49 4.53 8.58
N THR A 39 13.70 3.54 9.00
CA THR A 39 14.22 2.28 9.57
C THR A 39 14.23 1.14 8.57
N ALA A 40 13.46 1.24 7.49
CA ALA A 40 13.45 0.24 6.41
C ALA A 40 12.93 0.88 5.14
N THR A 41 13.41 0.38 3.99
CA THR A 41 13.01 0.82 2.66
C THR A 41 12.71 -0.39 1.80
N TYR A 42 11.58 -0.36 1.10
CA TYR A 42 11.12 -1.44 0.23
C TYR A 42 10.77 -0.88 -1.14
N LYS A 43 11.05 -1.61 -2.20
CA LYS A 43 10.54 -1.31 -3.53
C LYS A 43 9.05 -1.65 -3.60
N VAL A 44 8.28 -0.83 -4.29
CA VAL A 44 6.85 -1.06 -4.51
C VAL A 44 6.47 -0.77 -5.96
N SER A 45 5.23 -1.07 -6.31
CA SER A 45 4.60 -0.59 -7.54
C SER A 45 3.30 0.10 -7.17
N THR A 46 3.19 1.36 -7.53
CA THR A 46 1.92 2.10 -7.51
C THR A 46 1.28 2.03 -8.90
N SER A 47 0.21 2.77 -9.12
CA SER A 47 -0.52 2.70 -10.39
C SER A 47 0.33 3.12 -11.58
N LYS A 48 0.22 2.38 -12.67
CA LYS A 48 0.78 2.75 -13.96
C LYS A 48 0.19 4.04 -14.50
N LYS A 49 -0.98 4.46 -14.02
CA LYS A 49 -1.66 5.70 -14.41
C LYS A 49 -1.34 6.88 -13.51
N GLY A 50 -0.51 6.67 -12.47
CA GLY A 50 -0.08 7.73 -11.56
C GLY A 50 -0.97 7.92 -10.34
N ILE A 51 -0.94 9.11 -9.77
CA ILE A 51 -1.61 9.48 -8.52
C ILE A 51 -2.97 10.11 -8.81
N GLY A 52 -3.99 9.71 -8.07
CA GLY A 52 -5.32 10.28 -8.15
C GLY A 52 -6.32 9.53 -7.31
N SER A 53 -7.38 10.20 -6.88
CA SER A 53 -8.37 9.66 -5.95
C SER A 53 -9.68 9.23 -6.58
N LYS A 54 -9.94 9.64 -7.82
CA LYS A 54 -11.25 9.41 -8.44
C LYS A 54 -11.54 7.92 -8.61
N ALA A 55 -12.75 7.51 -8.20
CA ALA A 55 -13.23 6.15 -8.41
C ALA A 55 -13.23 5.82 -9.91
N GLY A 56 -12.75 4.62 -10.27
CA GLY A 56 -12.66 4.19 -11.67
C GLY A 56 -11.44 4.74 -12.41
N SER A 57 -10.61 5.58 -11.79
CA SER A 57 -9.41 6.13 -12.44
C SER A 57 -8.27 5.13 -12.54
N ASP A 58 -8.28 4.08 -11.74
CA ASP A 58 -7.18 3.12 -11.55
C ASP A 58 -5.89 3.79 -11.05
N LYS A 59 -5.98 4.98 -10.47
CA LYS A 59 -4.84 5.71 -9.91
C LYS A 59 -4.69 5.42 -8.43
N THR A 60 -3.48 5.60 -7.91
CA THR A 60 -3.20 5.45 -6.48
C THR A 60 -3.55 6.75 -5.76
N PRO A 61 -4.41 6.71 -4.74
CA PRO A 61 -4.84 7.93 -4.05
C PRO A 61 -3.72 8.52 -3.19
N PRO A 62 -3.52 9.85 -3.24
CA PRO A 62 -2.52 10.52 -2.42
C PRO A 62 -3.03 10.80 -1.01
N GLY A 63 -2.13 11.18 -0.14
CA GLY A 63 -2.44 11.75 1.17
C GLY A 63 -2.44 10.75 2.31
N ILE A 64 -3.07 11.14 3.40
CA ILE A 64 -3.01 10.45 4.67
C ILE A 64 -4.08 9.36 4.74
N HIS A 65 -3.64 8.15 5.03
CA HIS A 65 -4.46 6.96 5.22
C HIS A 65 -4.10 6.30 6.54
N ARG A 66 -4.91 5.30 6.93
CA ARG A 66 -4.51 4.35 7.97
C ARG A 66 -4.81 2.93 7.49
N ILE A 67 -4.11 1.96 8.07
CA ILE A 67 -4.44 0.55 7.87
C ILE A 67 -5.72 0.28 8.66
N LYS A 68 -6.80 -0.01 7.94
CA LYS A 68 -8.12 -0.24 8.55
C LYS A 68 -8.32 -1.70 8.93
N GLU A 69 -7.88 -2.61 8.05
CA GLU A 69 -8.07 -4.05 8.21
C GLU A 69 -6.87 -4.78 7.59
N LYS A 70 -6.60 -5.99 8.11
CA LYS A 70 -5.51 -6.84 7.67
C LYS A 70 -6.03 -8.25 7.43
N PHE A 71 -5.59 -8.87 6.33
CA PHE A 71 -6.02 -10.22 5.96
C PHE A 71 -4.83 -11.05 5.49
N GLY A 72 -4.91 -12.37 5.68
CA GLY A 72 -3.95 -13.30 5.13
C GLY A 72 -2.87 -13.76 6.10
N GLU A 73 -3.00 -13.47 7.40
CA GLU A 73 -2.04 -13.95 8.39
C GLU A 73 -1.90 -15.48 8.30
N GLY A 74 -0.65 -15.96 8.24
CA GLY A 74 -0.37 -17.39 8.15
C GLY A 74 -0.52 -18.00 6.75
N ALA A 75 -1.01 -17.26 5.77
CA ALA A 75 -1.12 -17.78 4.41
C ALA A 75 0.25 -17.96 3.76
N LYS A 76 0.33 -18.92 2.82
CA LYS A 76 1.55 -19.20 2.07
C LYS A 76 1.90 -18.04 1.12
N ILE A 77 3.18 -17.90 0.81
CA ILE A 77 3.63 -16.99 -0.23
C ILE A 77 2.90 -17.32 -1.53
N GLY A 78 2.33 -16.29 -2.15
CA GLY A 78 1.59 -16.44 -3.41
C GLY A 78 0.13 -16.81 -3.24
N ALA A 79 -0.36 -17.05 -2.02
CA ALA A 79 -1.78 -17.32 -1.78
C ALA A 79 -2.64 -16.24 -2.43
N ILE A 80 -3.58 -16.65 -3.27
CA ILE A 80 -4.45 -15.70 -3.99
C ILE A 80 -5.69 -15.39 -3.16
N PHE A 81 -6.00 -14.11 -3.07
CA PHE A 81 -7.20 -13.61 -2.39
C PHE A 81 -8.12 -12.93 -3.40
N LYS A 82 -9.42 -13.22 -3.31
CA LYS A 82 -10.47 -12.50 -4.04
C LYS A 82 -11.51 -12.05 -3.03
N ALA A 83 -11.88 -10.79 -3.10
CA ALA A 83 -12.75 -10.15 -2.09
C ALA A 83 -12.24 -10.47 -0.66
N ARG A 84 -10.94 -10.43 -0.48
CA ARG A 84 -10.21 -10.65 0.78
C ARG A 84 -10.33 -12.07 1.35
N ALA A 85 -10.75 -13.02 0.54
CA ALA A 85 -10.83 -14.42 0.93
C ALA A 85 -9.85 -15.27 0.11
N TYR A 86 -9.14 -16.18 0.79
CA TYR A 86 -8.24 -17.13 0.14
C TYR A 86 -9.05 -18.06 -0.78
N ILE A 87 -8.61 -18.19 -2.04
CA ILE A 87 -9.34 -19.01 -3.04
C ILE A 87 -8.87 -20.45 -3.14
N GLY A 88 -7.95 -20.87 -2.26
CA GLY A 88 -7.51 -22.27 -2.20
C GLY A 88 -6.33 -22.63 -3.09
N ARG A 89 -5.67 -21.65 -3.70
CA ARG A 89 -4.47 -21.89 -4.50
C ARG A 89 -3.50 -20.71 -4.46
N GLU A 90 -2.26 -20.98 -4.83
CA GLU A 90 -1.19 -20.00 -4.93
C GLU A 90 -0.91 -19.64 -6.38
N ALA A 91 -0.51 -18.39 -6.61
CA ALA A 91 -0.12 -17.92 -7.92
C ALA A 91 1.31 -18.37 -8.25
N GLU A 92 1.60 -18.53 -9.53
CA GLU A 92 2.97 -18.63 -10.02
C GLU A 92 3.59 -17.23 -9.95
N ILE A 93 4.75 -17.13 -9.30
CA ILE A 93 5.47 -15.86 -9.15
C ILE A 93 6.41 -15.68 -10.34
N ILE A 94 6.26 -14.57 -11.04
CA ILE A 94 7.03 -14.23 -12.24
C ILE A 94 8.05 -13.17 -11.87
N THR A 95 9.33 -13.52 -11.98
CA THR A 95 10.44 -12.64 -11.60
C THR A 95 11.00 -11.86 -12.77
N GLU A 96 10.67 -12.20 -14.01
CA GLU A 96 11.04 -11.41 -15.17
C GLU A 96 10.21 -10.10 -15.19
N PRO A 97 10.78 -9.01 -15.72
CA PRO A 97 10.09 -7.71 -15.76
C PRO A 97 9.06 -7.64 -16.91
N ILE A 98 8.12 -8.56 -16.91
CA ILE A 98 7.07 -8.65 -17.93
C ILE A 98 5.69 -8.61 -17.26
N SER A 99 4.71 -8.02 -17.96
CA SER A 99 3.32 -8.08 -17.53
C SER A 99 2.66 -9.33 -18.09
N VAL A 100 1.96 -10.05 -17.23
CA VAL A 100 1.10 -11.19 -17.63
C VAL A 100 -0.37 -10.81 -17.43
N ASN A 101 -0.67 -9.54 -17.32
CA ASN A 101 -2.00 -8.98 -17.08
C ASN A 101 -2.67 -9.56 -15.83
N SER A 102 -1.86 -9.87 -14.82
CA SER A 102 -2.38 -10.35 -13.55
C SER A 102 -2.55 -9.18 -12.60
N ASP A 103 -3.75 -9.01 -12.09
CA ASP A 103 -4.04 -8.08 -10.99
C ASP A 103 -4.36 -8.85 -9.71
N ASP A 104 -3.90 -10.08 -9.62
CA ASP A 104 -4.14 -10.92 -8.44
C ASP A 104 -3.53 -10.29 -7.20
N VAL A 105 -4.27 -10.35 -6.11
CA VAL A 105 -3.83 -9.93 -4.78
C VAL A 105 -3.30 -11.17 -4.09
N THR A 106 -2.05 -11.14 -3.68
CA THR A 106 -1.42 -12.33 -3.10
C THR A 106 -0.82 -12.07 -1.72
N THR A 107 -0.66 -13.12 -0.95
CA THR A 107 0.16 -13.26 0.25
C THR A 107 -0.40 -12.55 1.48
N ARG A 108 -0.59 -11.24 1.44
CA ARG A 108 -1.13 -10.43 2.55
C ARG A 108 -1.88 -9.22 2.00
N ILE A 109 -2.87 -8.78 2.76
CA ILE A 109 -3.63 -7.56 2.46
C ILE A 109 -3.60 -6.65 3.67
N MET A 110 -3.22 -5.39 3.44
CA MET A 110 -3.43 -4.30 4.37
C MET A 110 -4.36 -3.29 3.68
N TRP A 111 -5.59 -3.21 4.13
CA TRP A 111 -6.63 -2.39 3.50
C TRP A 111 -6.60 -0.98 4.05
N LEU A 112 -6.44 0.01 3.19
CA LEU A 112 -6.27 1.41 3.57
C LEU A 112 -7.60 2.14 3.63
N GLU A 113 -7.73 3.00 4.65
CA GLU A 113 -8.82 3.96 4.76
C GLU A 113 -8.25 5.36 4.60
N GLY A 114 -8.82 6.16 3.70
CA GLY A 114 -8.45 7.58 3.57
C GLY A 114 -8.94 8.38 4.76
N LEU A 115 -8.12 9.31 5.24
CA LEU A 115 -8.43 10.12 6.42
C LEU A 115 -8.69 11.58 6.09
N GLU A 116 -8.55 11.98 4.82
CA GLU A 116 -8.66 13.37 4.40
C GLU A 116 -9.91 13.60 3.55
N PRO A 117 -11.00 14.10 4.14
CA PRO A 117 -12.21 14.44 3.38
C PRO A 117 -11.90 15.36 2.19
N GLY A 118 -12.45 15.04 1.02
CA GLY A 118 -12.21 15.80 -0.21
C GLY A 118 -10.90 15.45 -0.93
N ILE A 119 -10.03 14.65 -0.33
CA ILE A 119 -8.77 14.20 -0.95
C ILE A 119 -8.82 12.70 -1.23
N ASN A 120 -9.08 11.89 -0.20
CA ASN A 120 -9.10 10.44 -0.32
C ASN A 120 -10.22 9.78 0.50
N LYS A 121 -11.14 10.59 1.01
CA LYS A 121 -12.29 10.15 1.79
C LYS A 121 -13.54 10.87 1.30
N GLY A 122 -14.60 10.10 1.06
CA GLY A 122 -15.87 10.62 0.63
C GLY A 122 -16.31 10.06 -0.71
N GLU A 123 -17.55 10.36 -1.10
CA GLU A 123 -18.16 9.78 -2.29
C GLU A 123 -17.36 10.10 -3.55
N GLY A 124 -17.11 9.06 -4.34
CA GLY A 124 -16.40 9.17 -5.62
C GLY A 124 -14.88 9.25 -5.53
N ILE A 125 -14.32 9.36 -4.32
CA ILE A 125 -12.88 9.50 -4.11
C ILE A 125 -12.37 8.68 -2.91
N ASP A 126 -13.16 7.76 -2.42
CA ASP A 126 -12.91 7.08 -1.14
C ASP A 126 -11.95 5.90 -1.30
N SER A 127 -10.76 6.00 -0.72
CA SER A 127 -9.74 4.94 -0.79
C SER A 127 -10.25 3.61 -0.25
N TYR A 128 -10.98 3.62 0.87
CA TYR A 128 -11.51 2.39 1.46
C TYR A 128 -12.53 1.72 0.54
N LYS A 129 -13.45 2.49 0.00
CA LYS A 129 -14.48 1.98 -0.91
C LYS A 129 -13.92 1.58 -2.28
N ARG A 130 -12.76 2.12 -2.65
CA ARG A 130 -12.05 1.76 -3.87
C ARG A 130 -11.18 0.51 -3.70
N TYR A 131 -11.17 -0.12 -2.51
CA TYR A 131 -10.38 -1.31 -2.23
C TYR A 131 -8.88 -1.09 -2.44
N ILE A 132 -8.37 0.03 -1.90
CA ILE A 132 -6.92 0.33 -1.98
C ILE A 132 -6.20 -0.46 -0.90
N TYR A 133 -5.34 -1.39 -1.34
CA TYR A 133 -4.56 -2.26 -0.47
C TYR A 133 -3.06 -2.06 -0.65
N ILE A 134 -2.31 -2.42 0.38
CA ILE A 134 -0.91 -2.83 0.24
C ILE A 134 -0.94 -4.35 0.21
N HIS A 135 -0.38 -4.98 -0.85
CA HIS A 135 -0.48 -6.43 -1.02
C HIS A 135 0.69 -6.98 -1.84
N GLY A 136 0.85 -8.30 -1.81
CA GLY A 136 1.78 -9.01 -2.68
C GLY A 136 1.22 -9.14 -4.11
N THR A 137 2.08 -9.53 -5.05
CA THR A 137 1.72 -9.65 -6.47
C THR A 137 2.42 -10.85 -7.11
N PRO A 138 1.77 -11.54 -8.09
CA PRO A 138 2.48 -12.52 -8.90
C PRO A 138 3.53 -11.91 -9.81
N GLU A 139 3.38 -10.62 -10.16
CA GLU A 139 4.25 -9.92 -11.10
C GLU A 139 5.42 -9.24 -10.37
N GLU A 140 6.23 -10.04 -9.65
CA GLU A 140 7.35 -9.51 -8.85
C GLU A 140 8.42 -8.81 -9.70
N GLY A 141 8.60 -9.21 -10.94
CA GLY A 141 9.58 -8.58 -11.83
C GLY A 141 9.26 -7.14 -12.19
N LEU A 142 8.02 -6.68 -11.94
CA LEU A 142 7.62 -5.29 -12.19
C LEU A 142 7.75 -4.40 -10.95
N ILE A 143 8.05 -4.96 -9.78
CA ILE A 143 8.22 -4.16 -8.56
C ILE A 143 9.38 -3.19 -8.73
N GLY A 144 9.14 -1.93 -8.35
CA GLY A 144 10.08 -0.83 -8.52
C GLY A 144 9.69 0.12 -9.64
N GLN A 145 8.64 -0.22 -10.39
CA GLN A 145 8.09 0.65 -11.45
C GLN A 145 6.57 0.70 -11.35
N PRO A 146 5.94 1.76 -11.87
CA PRO A 146 4.47 1.87 -11.87
C PRO A 146 3.86 0.75 -12.70
N ALA A 147 3.03 -0.08 -12.07
CA ALA A 147 2.47 -1.27 -12.72
C ALA A 147 1.09 -1.67 -12.24
N SER A 148 0.58 -1.10 -11.12
CA SER A 148 -0.68 -1.52 -10.53
C SER A 148 -1.89 -0.80 -11.12
N HIS A 149 -3.06 -1.19 -10.65
CA HIS A 149 -4.35 -0.57 -11.00
C HIS A 149 -4.89 0.29 -9.85
N GLY A 150 -4.00 0.78 -8.98
CA GLY A 150 -4.35 1.67 -7.86
C GLY A 150 -3.79 1.22 -6.52
N CYS A 151 -3.73 -0.07 -6.26
CA CYS A 151 -3.11 -0.60 -5.04
C CYS A 151 -1.60 -0.42 -5.02
N ILE A 152 -1.00 -0.67 -3.88
CA ILE A 152 0.45 -0.62 -3.66
C ILE A 152 0.93 -2.06 -3.59
N ARG A 153 1.68 -2.50 -4.61
CA ARG A 153 2.19 -3.86 -4.72
C ARG A 153 3.59 -3.97 -4.13
N MET A 154 3.85 -5.08 -3.46
CA MET A 154 5.16 -5.40 -2.88
C MET A 154 5.61 -6.80 -3.28
N LEU A 155 6.90 -7.08 -3.14
CA LEU A 155 7.41 -8.45 -3.19
C LEU A 155 6.72 -9.27 -2.09
N ASN A 156 6.38 -10.52 -2.40
CA ASN A 156 5.61 -11.35 -1.48
C ASN A 156 6.31 -11.58 -0.13
N LYS A 157 7.62 -11.78 -0.11
CA LYS A 157 8.38 -11.91 1.13
C LYS A 157 8.36 -10.63 1.94
N GLU A 158 8.43 -9.48 1.27
CA GLU A 158 8.52 -8.19 1.93
C GLU A 158 7.17 -7.72 2.47
N VAL A 159 6.07 -8.04 1.79
CA VAL A 159 4.74 -7.70 2.31
C VAL A 159 4.44 -8.47 3.60
N ILE A 160 4.94 -9.69 3.74
CA ILE A 160 4.84 -10.44 5.00
C ILE A 160 5.58 -9.71 6.12
N GLU A 161 6.81 -9.28 5.86
CA GLU A 161 7.64 -8.58 6.82
C GLU A 161 6.96 -7.29 7.29
N VAL A 162 6.48 -6.48 6.35
CA VAL A 162 5.78 -5.23 6.65
C VAL A 162 4.47 -5.49 7.39
N PHE A 163 3.69 -6.47 6.95
CA PHE A 163 2.45 -6.88 7.60
C PHE A 163 2.67 -7.23 9.08
N ASN A 164 3.73 -7.96 9.37
CA ASN A 164 4.02 -8.36 10.75
C ASN A 164 4.44 -7.21 11.65
N LYS A 165 5.02 -6.15 11.07
CA LYS A 165 5.48 -4.97 11.82
C LYS A 165 4.39 -3.94 12.07
N LEU A 166 3.37 -3.88 11.22
CA LEU A 166 2.40 -2.78 11.22
C LEU A 166 1.07 -3.19 11.84
N PRO A 167 0.69 -2.61 12.99
CA PRO A 167 -0.64 -2.86 13.55
C PRO A 167 -1.73 -2.13 12.77
N ILE A 168 -2.97 -2.59 12.95
CA ILE A 168 -4.15 -1.84 12.49
C ILE A 168 -4.10 -0.45 13.13
N GLY A 169 -4.42 0.58 12.36
CA GLY A 169 -4.35 1.97 12.78
C GLY A 169 -3.08 2.68 12.38
N THR A 170 -2.05 1.97 11.90
CA THR A 170 -0.81 2.58 11.43
C THR A 170 -1.11 3.58 10.30
N LEU A 171 -0.55 4.77 10.41
CA LEU A 171 -0.71 5.82 9.39
C LEU A 171 0.16 5.53 8.17
N VAL A 172 -0.42 5.76 7.00
CA VAL A 172 0.22 5.56 5.70
C VAL A 172 0.02 6.82 4.87
N VAL A 173 1.10 7.49 4.50
CA VAL A 173 1.04 8.70 3.69
C VAL A 173 1.57 8.40 2.29
N VAL A 174 0.73 8.62 1.29
CA VAL A 174 1.09 8.42 -0.11
C VAL A 174 1.42 9.78 -0.72
N LEU A 175 2.62 9.92 -1.24
CA LEU A 175 3.15 11.16 -1.80
C LEU A 175 3.55 10.94 -3.26
N ASP A 176 3.26 11.93 -4.10
CA ASP A 176 3.64 11.92 -5.51
C ASP A 176 5.13 12.26 -5.67
N ASP A 177 5.58 13.21 -4.88
CA ASP A 177 6.93 13.77 -4.95
C ASP A 177 7.65 13.61 -3.60
N LEU A 178 8.52 12.68 -3.47
CA LEU A 178 9.32 12.57 -2.25
C LEU A 178 10.81 12.46 -2.57
#